data_cc35eeb8ff02aff60e49207e95bc2465
#
_entry.id   cc35eeb8ff02aff60e49207e95bc2465
#
_cell.length_a   1.000
_cell.length_b   1.000
_cell.length_c   1.000
_cell.angle_alpha   90.00
_cell.angle_beta   90.00
_cell.angle_gamma   90.00
#
_symmetry.space_group_name_H-M   'P 1'
#
loop_
_entity.id
_entity.type
_entity.pdbx_description
1 polymer ?
#
loop_
_entity_poly.entity_id
_entity_poly.type
_entity_poly.pdbx_seq_one_letter_code
_entity_poly.pdbx_strand_id
1 'polypeptide(L)'
;FLKLEHLQVLSRRVIDRLYFPPAYRPGSHTERPDSNLFLEQWVPIDYGNQGMEESPEDALQKDIGGGRYGDWRRATTEWEVYHPDHLDYQKKGSMKRYIARCLNLGSRLRSITREEIYHAFSRADSGKKTILSVTNHDEREMRKDINQFMQDVRDVQKDFSNVKICHSNAVEAVRSVESIPYE
;
A
#
# COMPACT_ATOMS: atom_id res chain seq x y z
N PHE A 1 -8.58 15.46 -11.87
CA PHE A 1 -8.31 15.20 -13.29
C PHE A 1 -6.81 15.07 -13.51
N LEU A 2 -6.41 13.99 -14.21
CA LEU A 2 -5.07 13.87 -14.76
C LEU A 2 -4.90 14.99 -15.78
N LYS A 3 -3.97 15.88 -15.52
CA LYS A 3 -3.60 16.93 -16.46
C LYS A 3 -2.59 16.40 -17.45
N LEU A 4 -2.58 16.98 -18.65
CA LEU A 4 -1.63 16.64 -19.70
C LEU A 4 -0.18 16.72 -19.20
N GLU A 5 0.11 17.67 -18.31
CA GLU A 5 1.43 17.84 -17.70
C GLU A 5 1.87 16.61 -16.87
N HIS A 6 0.95 15.95 -16.19
CA HIS A 6 1.26 14.71 -15.46
C HIS A 6 1.68 13.59 -16.41
N LEU A 7 1.00 13.45 -17.54
CA LEU A 7 1.36 12.49 -18.59
C LEU A 7 2.73 12.81 -19.19
N GLN A 8 2.99 14.09 -19.45
CA GLN A 8 4.28 14.55 -19.97
C GLN A 8 5.42 14.24 -19.01
N VAL A 9 5.24 14.47 -17.70
CA VAL A 9 6.26 14.15 -16.68
C VAL A 9 6.55 12.65 -16.65
N LEU A 10 5.52 11.80 -16.67
CA LEU A 10 5.70 10.34 -16.69
C LEU A 10 6.38 9.88 -17.99
N SER A 11 5.91 10.36 -19.14
CA SER A 11 6.49 10.01 -20.44
C SER A 11 7.96 10.41 -20.52
N ARG A 12 8.31 11.62 -20.05
CA ARG A 12 9.70 12.08 -19.96
C ARG A 12 10.56 11.19 -19.08
N ARG A 13 10.03 10.77 -17.91
CA ARG A 13 10.74 9.84 -17.03
C ARG A 13 11.04 8.51 -17.73
N VAL A 14 10.05 7.97 -18.43
CA VAL A 14 10.23 6.72 -19.18
C VAL A 14 11.23 6.91 -20.32
N ILE A 15 11.06 7.95 -21.17
CA ILE A 15 11.86 8.16 -22.37
C ILE A 15 13.29 8.58 -22.01
N ASP A 16 13.44 9.62 -21.19
CA ASP A 16 14.74 10.25 -20.91
C ASP A 16 15.61 9.40 -19.96
N ARG A 17 14.99 8.58 -19.12
CA ARG A 17 15.67 7.75 -18.12
C ARG A 17 15.65 6.27 -18.44
N LEU A 18 14.95 5.85 -19.48
CA LEU A 18 14.72 4.43 -19.79
C LEU A 18 14.23 3.65 -18.57
N TYR A 19 13.47 4.32 -17.70
CA TYR A 19 12.99 3.78 -16.44
C TYR A 19 11.47 3.72 -16.42
N PHE A 20 10.94 2.52 -16.33
CA PHE A 20 9.52 2.27 -16.15
C PHE A 20 9.23 1.93 -14.68
N PRO A 21 8.45 2.74 -13.95
CA PRO A 21 8.16 2.47 -12.56
C PRO A 21 7.23 1.25 -12.44
N PRO A 22 7.68 0.12 -11.89
CA PRO A 22 6.84 -1.07 -11.75
C PRO A 22 5.89 -1.01 -10.56
N ALA A 23 6.17 -0.13 -9.59
CA ALA A 23 5.36 0.05 -8.40
C ALA A 23 5.11 1.52 -8.11
N TYR A 24 3.97 1.81 -7.54
CA TYR A 24 3.46 3.14 -7.27
C TYR A 24 2.96 3.26 -5.82
N ARG A 25 3.19 4.39 -5.23
CA ARG A 25 2.56 4.82 -3.99
C ARG A 25 2.35 6.33 -4.07
N PRO A 26 1.12 6.81 -4.20
CA PRO A 26 0.84 8.23 -4.37
C PRO A 26 1.16 9.04 -3.11
N GLY A 27 1.53 10.29 -3.30
CA GLY A 27 1.58 11.27 -2.22
C GLY A 27 0.19 11.39 -1.57
N SER A 28 0.15 11.48 -0.24
CA SER A 28 -1.10 11.48 0.54
C SER A 28 -2.04 10.31 0.20
N HIS A 29 -1.50 9.21 -0.31
CA HIS A 29 -2.24 8.04 -0.76
C HIS A 29 -3.44 8.35 -1.67
N THR A 30 -3.33 9.46 -2.43
CA THR A 30 -4.42 9.96 -3.27
C THR A 30 -4.64 9.06 -4.47
N GLU A 31 -5.76 8.37 -4.48
CA GLU A 31 -6.27 7.60 -5.59
C GLU A 31 -7.64 8.13 -6.00
N ARG A 32 -7.98 8.00 -7.26
CA ARG A 32 -9.25 8.45 -7.84
C ARG A 32 -9.64 7.52 -8.97
N PRO A 33 -10.93 7.44 -9.35
CA PRO A 33 -11.35 6.60 -10.45
C PRO A 33 -10.62 6.87 -11.77
N ASP A 34 -10.33 8.15 -12.07
CA ASP A 34 -9.60 8.52 -13.28
C ASP A 34 -8.11 8.14 -13.22
N SER A 35 -7.46 8.25 -12.05
CA SER A 35 -6.09 7.77 -11.87
C SER A 35 -6.01 6.24 -11.89
N ASN A 36 -7.01 5.55 -11.36
CA ASN A 36 -7.09 4.10 -11.40
C ASN A 36 -7.07 3.56 -12.84
N LEU A 37 -7.88 4.13 -13.73
CA LEU A 37 -7.91 3.77 -15.15
C LEU A 37 -6.60 4.08 -15.89
N PHE A 38 -5.96 5.19 -15.53
CA PHE A 38 -4.66 5.54 -16.10
C PHE A 38 -3.56 4.59 -15.64
N LEU A 39 -3.49 4.32 -14.35
CA LEU A 39 -2.46 3.45 -13.76
C LEU A 39 -2.59 2.01 -14.26
N GLU A 40 -3.80 1.54 -14.57
CA GLU A 40 -4.04 0.23 -15.19
C GLU A 40 -3.18 -0.01 -16.44
N GLN A 41 -2.89 1.05 -17.19
CA GLN A 41 -2.14 0.95 -18.45
C GLN A 41 -0.63 0.96 -18.24
N TRP A 42 -0.13 1.50 -17.13
CA TRP A 42 1.27 1.85 -16.99
C TRP A 42 1.97 1.28 -15.77
N VAL A 43 1.25 1.11 -14.66
CA VAL A 43 1.87 0.75 -13.38
C VAL A 43 1.16 -0.46 -12.78
N PRO A 44 1.79 -1.63 -12.83
CA PRO A 44 1.12 -2.87 -12.44
C PRO A 44 0.87 -3.02 -10.94
N ILE A 45 1.61 -2.32 -10.07
CA ILE A 45 1.55 -2.51 -8.63
C ILE A 45 1.33 -1.18 -7.92
N ASP A 46 0.34 -1.12 -7.05
CA ASP A 46 -0.01 0.05 -6.27
C ASP A 46 -0.03 -0.26 -4.77
N TYR A 47 0.69 0.53 -4.00
CA TYR A 47 0.73 0.50 -2.55
C TYR A 47 -0.06 1.67 -1.93
N GLY A 48 -1.13 2.10 -2.58
CA GLY A 48 -1.95 3.23 -2.14
C GLY A 48 -2.96 2.89 -1.04
N ASN A 49 -3.38 1.62 -0.93
CA ASN A 49 -4.44 1.25 0.01
C ASN A 49 -4.03 1.52 1.46
N GLN A 50 -4.74 2.46 2.10
CA GLN A 50 -4.66 2.78 3.53
C GLN A 50 -5.96 2.47 4.29
N GLY A 51 -6.69 1.45 3.85
CA GLY A 51 -7.86 0.97 4.56
C GLY A 51 -7.52 0.66 6.02
N MET A 52 -8.21 1.32 6.93
CA MET A 52 -8.20 1.07 8.37
C MET A 52 -9.63 1.21 8.88
N GLU A 53 -9.93 0.56 9.98
CA GLU A 53 -11.14 0.88 10.73
C GLU A 53 -11.08 2.36 11.14
N GLU A 54 -12.15 3.10 10.88
CA GLU A 54 -12.20 4.52 11.21
C GLU A 54 -12.14 4.71 12.72
N SER A 55 -11.14 5.41 13.19
CA SER A 55 -11.16 5.95 14.55
C SER A 55 -12.02 7.22 14.59
N PRO A 56 -12.64 7.55 15.72
CA PRO A 56 -13.33 8.84 15.89
C PRO A 56 -12.43 10.05 15.57
N GLU A 57 -11.14 9.89 15.73
CA GLU A 57 -10.13 10.92 15.45
C GLU A 57 -9.92 11.11 13.94
N ASP A 58 -10.05 10.06 13.14
CA ASP A 58 -9.99 10.13 11.69
C ASP A 58 -11.16 10.92 11.10
N ALA A 59 -12.36 10.76 11.66
CA ALA A 59 -13.55 11.49 11.24
C ALA A 59 -13.42 13.02 11.42
N LEU A 60 -12.60 13.46 12.35
CA LEU A 60 -12.31 14.87 12.63
C LEU A 60 -11.21 15.46 11.75
N GLN A 61 -10.54 14.64 10.93
CA GLN A 61 -9.45 15.08 10.07
C GLN A 61 -9.98 15.78 8.82
N LYS A 62 -9.86 17.10 8.78
CA LYS A 62 -10.24 17.94 7.62
C LYS A 62 -9.56 17.51 6.32
N ASP A 63 -8.36 16.94 6.40
CA ASP A 63 -7.60 16.51 5.24
C ASP A 63 -8.21 15.28 4.55
N ILE A 64 -8.83 14.37 5.32
CA ILE A 64 -9.56 13.21 4.77
C ILE A 64 -10.89 13.66 4.19
N GLY A 65 -11.67 14.45 4.93
CA GLY A 65 -12.97 14.97 4.48
C GLY A 65 -12.86 15.98 3.34
N GLY A 66 -11.76 16.70 3.25
CA GLY A 66 -11.51 17.70 2.20
C GLY A 66 -10.95 17.14 0.88
N GLY A 67 -10.82 15.82 0.75
CA GLY A 67 -10.31 15.17 -0.47
C GLY A 67 -8.82 15.39 -0.73
N ARG A 68 -8.07 15.85 0.26
CA ARG A 68 -6.62 16.03 0.20
C ARG A 68 -5.86 14.72 0.39
N TYR A 69 -6.49 13.77 1.08
CA TYR A 69 -6.04 12.39 1.25
C TYR A 69 -6.86 11.45 0.37
N GLY A 70 -6.26 10.35 -0.05
CA GLY A 70 -6.98 9.30 -0.76
C GLY A 70 -8.10 8.71 0.09
N ASP A 71 -9.26 8.50 -0.53
CA ASP A 71 -10.37 7.83 0.13
C ASP A 71 -10.21 6.32 0.05
N TRP A 72 -9.86 5.69 1.16
CA TRP A 72 -9.70 4.26 1.30
C TRP A 72 -10.65 3.63 2.33
N ARG A 73 -11.70 4.36 2.73
CA ARG A 73 -12.64 3.95 3.79
C ARG A 73 -13.40 2.66 3.49
N ARG A 74 -13.58 2.34 2.20
CA ARG A 74 -14.28 1.13 1.74
C ARG A 74 -13.33 0.06 1.21
N ALA A 75 -12.04 0.31 1.19
CA ALA A 75 -11.06 -0.66 0.79
C ALA A 75 -10.89 -1.74 1.85
N THR A 76 -10.42 -2.90 1.43
CA THR A 76 -10.12 -3.98 2.37
C THR A 76 -9.06 -3.54 3.39
N THR A 77 -9.29 -3.89 4.65
CA THR A 77 -8.32 -3.74 5.75
C THR A 77 -7.43 -4.97 5.88
N GLU A 78 -7.69 -6.00 5.09
CA GLU A 78 -6.87 -7.20 5.03
C GLU A 78 -5.49 -6.91 4.43
N TRP A 79 -4.47 -7.62 4.90
CA TRP A 79 -3.12 -7.57 4.39
C TRP A 79 -2.94 -8.46 3.14
N GLU A 80 -3.82 -8.25 2.17
CA GLU A 80 -3.86 -8.97 0.91
C GLU A 80 -3.54 -8.06 -0.28
N VAL A 81 -3.28 -8.68 -1.40
CA VAL A 81 -3.22 -8.01 -2.70
C VAL A 81 -4.54 -8.28 -3.44
N TYR A 82 -5.06 -7.31 -4.15
CA TYR A 82 -6.26 -7.49 -4.94
C TYR A 82 -6.21 -6.74 -6.27
N HIS A 83 -6.97 -7.24 -7.24
CA HIS A 83 -7.26 -6.54 -8.48
C HIS A 83 -8.42 -5.57 -8.25
N PRO A 84 -8.28 -4.28 -8.57
CA PRO A 84 -9.36 -3.32 -8.36
C PRO A 84 -10.47 -3.45 -9.40
N ASP A 85 -11.63 -2.91 -9.05
CA ASP A 85 -12.73 -2.71 -9.97
C ASP A 85 -12.54 -1.45 -10.83
N HIS A 86 -13.05 -1.46 -12.04
CA HIS A 86 -12.93 -0.35 -12.99
C HIS A 86 -13.54 0.97 -12.52
N LEU A 87 -14.66 0.89 -11.80
CA LEU A 87 -15.41 2.07 -11.35
C LEU A 87 -15.08 2.45 -9.91
N ASP A 88 -14.59 1.50 -9.12
CA ASP A 88 -14.31 1.70 -7.71
C ASP A 88 -13.03 0.96 -7.28
N TYR A 89 -11.91 1.67 -7.30
CA TYR A 89 -10.60 1.10 -6.93
C TYR A 89 -10.54 0.51 -5.52
N GLN A 90 -11.48 0.87 -4.65
CA GLN A 90 -11.57 0.32 -3.30
C GLN A 90 -12.20 -1.08 -3.26
N LYS A 91 -12.83 -1.51 -4.35
CA LYS A 91 -13.45 -2.83 -4.47
C LYS A 91 -12.57 -3.79 -5.26
N LYS A 92 -12.68 -5.06 -4.92
CA LYS A 92 -12.11 -6.14 -5.73
C LYS A 92 -12.85 -6.24 -7.04
N GLY A 93 -12.10 -6.42 -8.13
CA GLY A 93 -12.63 -6.50 -9.48
C GLY A 93 -11.71 -7.29 -10.42
N SER A 94 -11.64 -6.87 -11.67
CA SER A 94 -10.97 -7.59 -12.74
C SER A 94 -9.93 -6.78 -13.53
N MET A 95 -9.51 -5.63 -13.01
CA MET A 95 -8.39 -4.91 -13.61
C MET A 95 -7.10 -5.72 -13.49
N LYS A 96 -6.12 -5.45 -14.33
CA LYS A 96 -4.85 -6.21 -14.38
C LYS A 96 -3.88 -5.83 -13.29
N ARG A 97 -3.93 -4.57 -12.84
CA ARG A 97 -3.04 -4.08 -11.79
C ARG A 97 -3.38 -4.69 -10.43
N TYR A 98 -2.43 -4.57 -9.53
CA TYR A 98 -2.54 -5.06 -8.17
C TYR A 98 -2.54 -3.89 -7.19
N ILE A 99 -3.44 -3.92 -6.21
CA ILE A 99 -3.42 -3.00 -5.08
C ILE A 99 -3.04 -3.76 -3.82
N ALA A 100 -2.02 -3.28 -3.12
CA ALA A 100 -1.58 -3.78 -1.82
C ALA A 100 -1.83 -2.72 -0.74
N ARG A 101 -2.14 -3.18 0.46
CA ARG A 101 -2.27 -2.30 1.63
C ARG A 101 -0.90 -1.85 2.11
N CYS A 102 -0.77 -0.55 2.45
CA CYS A 102 0.47 0.04 2.95
C CYS A 102 0.16 1.15 3.96
N LEU A 103 0.49 0.94 5.23
CA LEU A 103 0.26 1.92 6.28
C LEU A 103 1.48 2.79 6.53
N ASN A 104 1.24 3.96 7.14
CA ASN A 104 2.32 4.87 7.50
C ASN A 104 3.10 4.36 8.70
N LEU A 105 4.37 4.70 8.76
CA LEU A 105 5.25 4.44 9.89
C LEU A 105 5.56 5.75 10.61
N GLY A 106 5.21 5.84 11.90
CA GLY A 106 5.47 7.02 12.72
C GLY A 106 4.72 8.29 12.28
N SER A 107 3.63 8.17 11.56
CA SER A 107 2.78 9.27 11.12
C SER A 107 1.58 9.45 12.07
N ARG A 108 1.03 10.66 12.10
CA ARG A 108 -0.22 10.92 12.81
C ARG A 108 -1.42 10.22 12.19
N LEU A 109 -1.41 10.04 10.86
CA LEU A 109 -2.52 9.48 10.11
C LEU A 109 -2.17 8.07 9.62
N ARG A 110 -3.10 7.14 9.77
CA ARG A 110 -3.00 5.78 9.22
C ARG A 110 -1.67 5.10 9.57
N SER A 111 -1.21 5.29 10.80
CA SER A 111 0.02 4.67 11.28
C SER A 111 -0.20 3.20 11.57
N ILE A 112 0.80 2.39 11.23
CA ILE A 112 0.81 0.99 11.61
C ILE A 112 0.78 0.86 13.15
N THR A 113 -0.05 -0.05 13.66
CA THR A 113 -0.11 -0.38 15.08
C THR A 113 0.31 -1.82 15.31
N ARG A 114 0.53 -2.20 16.55
CA ARG A 114 0.85 -3.57 16.92
C ARG A 114 -0.31 -4.52 16.60
N GLU A 115 -1.54 -4.09 16.72
CA GLU A 115 -2.75 -4.84 16.38
C GLU A 115 -2.79 -5.13 14.88
N GLU A 116 -2.40 -4.18 14.05
CA GLU A 116 -2.31 -4.36 12.60
C GLU A 116 -1.22 -5.36 12.21
N ILE A 117 -0.09 -5.34 12.91
CA ILE A 117 0.96 -6.36 12.73
C ILE A 117 0.43 -7.74 13.14
N TYR A 118 -0.24 -7.82 14.30
CA TYR A 118 -0.85 -9.07 14.77
C TYR A 118 -1.88 -9.61 13.76
N HIS A 119 -2.72 -8.74 13.20
CA HIS A 119 -3.67 -9.10 12.16
C HIS A 119 -3.00 -9.68 10.91
N ALA A 120 -1.89 -9.09 10.45
CA ALA A 120 -1.12 -9.63 9.33
C ALA A 120 -0.54 -11.02 9.63
N PHE A 121 -0.01 -11.23 10.84
CA PHE A 121 0.52 -12.52 11.25
C PHE A 121 -0.58 -13.58 11.39
N SER A 122 -1.70 -13.25 12.01
CA SER A 122 -2.86 -14.13 12.13
C SER A 122 -3.39 -14.57 10.77
N ARG A 123 -3.44 -13.63 9.82
CA ARG A 123 -3.81 -13.94 8.44
C ARG A 123 -2.82 -14.92 7.80
N ALA A 124 -1.52 -14.71 7.96
CA ALA A 124 -0.49 -15.58 7.43
C ALA A 124 -0.52 -16.97 8.07
N ASP A 125 -0.72 -17.05 9.38
CA ASP A 125 -0.83 -18.32 10.13
C ASP A 125 -2.05 -19.14 9.68
N SER A 126 -3.11 -18.49 9.23
CA SER A 126 -4.26 -19.16 8.59
C SER A 126 -4.00 -19.68 7.18
N GLY A 127 -2.75 -19.62 6.69
CA GLY A 127 -2.33 -20.07 5.37
C GLY A 127 -2.64 -19.12 4.23
N LYS A 128 -3.08 -17.88 4.52
CA LYS A 128 -3.36 -16.88 3.50
C LYS A 128 -2.11 -16.12 3.11
N LYS A 129 -1.95 -15.86 1.81
CA LYS A 129 -0.88 -15.02 1.28
C LYS A 129 -1.00 -13.59 1.83
N THR A 130 0.07 -13.07 2.41
CA THR A 130 0.03 -11.82 3.20
C THR A 130 1.24 -10.95 2.86
N ILE A 131 1.00 -9.66 2.65
CA ILE A 131 2.05 -8.63 2.52
C ILE A 131 1.86 -7.61 3.62
N LEU A 132 2.78 -7.56 4.58
CA LEU A 132 2.86 -6.48 5.55
C LEU A 132 3.79 -5.40 5.01
N SER A 133 3.24 -4.26 4.60
CA SER A 133 4.01 -3.17 4.04
C SER A 133 3.79 -1.84 4.74
N VAL A 134 4.85 -1.08 4.87
CA VAL A 134 4.84 0.23 5.52
C VAL A 134 5.57 1.26 4.67
N THR A 135 5.20 2.53 4.84
CA THR A 135 5.83 3.67 4.18
C THR A 135 6.24 4.73 5.21
N ASN A 136 7.31 5.43 4.93
CA ASN A 136 7.76 6.57 5.73
C ASN A 136 8.21 7.72 4.82
N HIS A 137 8.53 8.86 5.41
CA HIS A 137 9.01 10.06 4.74
C HIS A 137 10.49 10.32 5.11
N ASP A 138 11.29 10.64 4.13
CA ASP A 138 12.74 10.91 4.26
C ASP A 138 13.06 12.31 4.81
N GLU A 139 12.05 13.16 4.96
CA GLU A 139 12.16 14.52 5.51
C GLU A 139 12.43 14.58 7.02
N ARG A 140 12.44 13.42 7.70
CA ARG A 140 12.62 13.32 9.15
C ARG A 140 13.49 12.14 9.53
N GLU A 141 13.98 12.11 10.78
CA GLU A 141 14.70 10.97 11.33
C GLU A 141 13.75 9.77 11.48
N MET A 142 13.97 8.74 10.68
CA MET A 142 13.11 7.55 10.60
C MET A 142 13.57 6.41 11.49
N ARG A 143 14.80 6.42 11.98
CA ARG A 143 15.45 5.29 12.66
C ARG A 143 14.65 4.81 13.87
N LYS A 144 14.11 5.74 14.65
CA LYS A 144 13.32 5.42 15.83
C LYS A 144 12.05 4.65 15.45
N ASP A 145 11.34 5.13 14.44
CA ASP A 145 10.08 4.53 13.97
C ASP A 145 10.32 3.15 13.38
N ILE A 146 11.39 3.01 12.57
CA ILE A 146 11.78 1.72 11.99
C ILE A 146 12.17 0.73 13.08
N ASN A 147 12.96 1.15 14.06
CA ASN A 147 13.38 0.27 15.16
C ASN A 147 12.19 -0.20 15.99
N GLN A 148 11.24 0.71 16.28
CA GLN A 148 10.02 0.35 16.99
C GLN A 148 9.18 -0.67 16.20
N PHE A 149 8.94 -0.39 14.92
CA PHE A 149 8.21 -1.32 14.04
C PHE A 149 8.87 -2.71 13.99
N MET A 150 10.19 -2.75 13.81
CA MET A 150 10.93 -4.02 13.79
C MET A 150 10.90 -4.74 15.14
N GLN A 151 10.82 -4.00 16.25
CA GLN A 151 10.64 -4.59 17.57
C GLN A 151 9.23 -5.19 17.71
N ASP A 152 8.20 -4.45 17.32
CA ASP A 152 6.81 -4.93 17.36
C ASP A 152 6.61 -6.17 16.48
N VAL A 153 7.21 -6.20 15.29
CA VAL A 153 7.21 -7.37 14.41
C VAL A 153 7.85 -8.58 15.10
N ARG A 154 9.03 -8.41 15.71
CA ARG A 154 9.71 -9.51 16.45
C ARG A 154 8.90 -10.00 17.66
N ASP A 155 8.23 -9.08 18.34
CA ASP A 155 7.42 -9.44 19.52
C ASP A 155 6.16 -10.19 19.13
N VAL A 156 5.46 -9.74 18.10
CA VAL A 156 4.28 -10.44 17.55
C VAL A 156 4.66 -11.81 16.97
N GLN A 157 5.80 -11.92 16.30
CA GLN A 157 6.26 -13.18 15.72
C GLN A 157 6.40 -14.32 16.74
N LYS A 158 6.65 -14.00 18.03
CA LYS A 158 6.75 -15.01 19.10
C LYS A 158 5.46 -15.80 19.28
N ASP A 159 4.33 -15.20 18.99
CA ASP A 159 3.00 -15.82 19.09
C ASP A 159 2.65 -16.67 17.85
N PHE A 160 3.44 -16.56 16.76
CA PHE A 160 3.18 -17.19 15.45
C PHE A 160 4.41 -17.96 14.94
N SER A 161 4.77 -19.05 15.61
CA SER A 161 5.99 -19.83 15.32
C SER A 161 6.03 -20.44 13.92
N ASN A 162 4.87 -20.65 13.28
CA ASN A 162 4.76 -21.22 11.95
C ASN A 162 4.90 -20.18 10.82
N VAL A 163 4.78 -18.89 11.15
CA VAL A 163 4.86 -17.79 10.17
C VAL A 163 6.31 -17.46 9.88
N LYS A 164 6.71 -17.57 8.62
CA LYS A 164 8.04 -17.17 8.15
C LYS A 164 7.98 -15.78 7.53
N ILE A 165 8.87 -14.91 7.96
CA ILE A 165 9.04 -13.57 7.39
C ILE A 165 10.04 -13.64 6.23
N CYS A 166 9.62 -13.14 5.06
CA CYS A 166 10.47 -12.91 3.91
C CYS A 166 10.58 -11.39 3.68
N HIS A 167 11.78 -10.85 3.82
CA HIS A 167 12.04 -9.45 3.45
C HIS A 167 12.21 -9.36 1.94
N SER A 168 11.48 -8.44 1.33
CA SER A 168 11.50 -8.25 -0.12
C SER A 168 11.22 -6.80 -0.50
N ASN A 169 11.57 -6.40 -1.69
CA ASN A 169 11.14 -5.12 -2.23
C ASN A 169 9.67 -5.18 -2.70
N ALA A 170 9.10 -4.02 -3.03
CA ALA A 170 7.69 -3.89 -3.39
C ALA A 170 7.25 -4.79 -4.55
N VAL A 171 8.12 -4.99 -5.54
CA VAL A 171 7.81 -5.81 -6.73
C VAL A 171 7.89 -7.30 -6.39
N GLU A 172 8.95 -7.71 -5.72
CA GLU A 172 9.18 -9.11 -5.31
C GLU A 172 8.07 -9.60 -4.37
N ALA A 173 7.61 -8.75 -3.44
CA ALA A 173 6.54 -9.09 -2.53
C ALA A 173 5.26 -9.50 -3.27
N VAL A 174 4.78 -8.68 -4.21
CA VAL A 174 3.60 -8.99 -5.00
C VAL A 174 3.81 -10.20 -5.90
N ARG A 175 4.96 -10.29 -6.57
CA ARG A 175 5.29 -11.46 -7.41
C ARG A 175 5.26 -12.75 -6.61
N SER A 176 5.81 -12.74 -5.41
CA SER A 176 5.85 -13.91 -4.54
C SER A 176 4.45 -14.39 -4.14
N VAL A 177 3.57 -13.45 -3.73
CA VAL A 177 2.20 -13.83 -3.29
C VAL A 177 1.29 -14.16 -4.47
N GLU A 178 1.45 -13.53 -5.61
CA GLU A 178 0.64 -13.78 -6.82
C GLU A 178 1.22 -14.88 -7.72
N SER A 179 2.39 -15.43 -7.34
CA SER A 179 3.07 -16.48 -8.12
C SER A 179 3.35 -16.05 -9.57
N ILE A 180 3.72 -14.78 -9.76
CA ILE A 180 4.06 -14.23 -11.06
C ILE A 180 5.50 -14.63 -11.40
N PRO A 181 5.76 -15.30 -12.55
CA PRO A 181 7.10 -15.72 -12.90
C PRO A 181 8.04 -14.53 -13.15
N TYR A 182 9.31 -14.74 -12.92
CA TYR A 182 10.36 -13.84 -13.39
C TYR A 182 10.63 -14.17 -14.87
N GLU A 183 10.25 -13.25 -15.74
CA GLU A 183 10.68 -13.26 -17.14
C GLU A 183 12.00 -12.54 -17.30
#